data_df3724e1d933bd7f78f7ad16a0612762
#
_entry.id   df3724e1d933bd7f78f7ad16a0612762
#
_cell.length_a   1.000
_cell.length_b   1.000
_cell.length_c   1.000
_cell.angle_alpha   90.00
_cell.angle_beta   90.00
_cell.angle_gamma   90.00
#
_symmetry.space_group_name_H-M   'P 1'
#
loop_
_entity.id
_entity.type
_entity.pdbx_description
1 polymer ?
#
loop_
_entity_poly.entity_id
_entity_poly.type
_entity_poly.pdbx_seq_one_letter_code
_entity_poly.pdbx_strand_id
1 'polypeptide(L)'
;MVEKKGTALLMVFVDIDAELDADFNAWYNDEHVGDLLSFPGFLNAARYQALKGGPRYLASYELESVDALKSEEYLNFRRNPSEWTQRISISTKGRNYSRLVCTQIYPKENDSHVLGRGMAPAIQVGRMDVPAEIEAKYNEYYDTVRTPANLELPGCIGVRRYHAVEGDPKYMTVYEFEHENVPESIAWKERSAADGMHEYIGGRYGHAPGSPGVYRRILPARVF
;
A
#
# COMPACT_ATOMS: atom_id res chain seq x y z
N MET A 1 -10.67 -20.83 7.27
CA MET A 1 -9.53 -19.91 7.41
C MET A 1 -10.11 -18.51 7.35
N VAL A 2 -9.79 -17.62 8.29
CA VAL A 2 -10.28 -16.24 8.23
C VAL A 2 -9.47 -15.53 7.14
N GLU A 3 -10.16 -14.91 6.18
CA GLU A 3 -9.51 -14.12 5.14
C GLU A 3 -8.84 -12.91 5.76
N LYS A 4 -7.55 -12.72 5.46
CA LYS A 4 -6.73 -11.60 5.95
C LYS A 4 -6.40 -10.58 4.86
N LYS A 5 -6.77 -10.89 3.62
CA LYS A 5 -6.63 -10.04 2.44
C LYS A 5 -7.91 -10.07 1.63
N GLY A 6 -8.23 -8.93 1.05
CA GLY A 6 -9.38 -8.77 0.19
C GLY A 6 -8.99 -8.29 -1.20
N THR A 7 -9.95 -7.71 -1.89
CA THR A 7 -9.78 -7.20 -3.27
C THR A 7 -9.59 -5.69 -3.31
N ALA A 8 -9.49 -5.03 -2.15
CA ALA A 8 -9.28 -3.59 -2.08
C ALA A 8 -8.29 -3.22 -0.98
N LEU A 9 -7.65 -2.06 -1.15
CA LEU A 9 -6.78 -1.43 -0.16
C LEU A 9 -7.22 0.00 0.12
N LEU A 10 -7.15 0.38 1.40
CA LEU A 10 -7.04 1.77 1.81
C LEU A 10 -5.59 2.01 2.24
N MET A 11 -4.90 2.94 1.59
CA MET A 11 -3.55 3.36 1.96
C MET A 11 -3.49 4.83 2.29
N VAL A 12 -2.81 5.15 3.39
CA VAL A 12 -2.61 6.52 3.86
C VAL A 12 -1.13 6.77 4.04
N PHE A 13 -0.60 7.71 3.27
CA PHE A 13 0.79 8.15 3.31
C PHE A 13 0.86 9.51 3.98
N VAL A 14 1.84 9.72 4.85
CA VAL A 14 1.98 11.01 5.56
C VAL A 14 3.38 11.19 6.14
N ASP A 15 3.83 12.44 6.17
CA ASP A 15 4.94 12.91 6.98
C ASP A 15 4.39 13.69 8.19
N ILE A 16 4.93 13.44 9.36
CA ILE A 16 4.54 14.08 10.62
C ILE A 16 5.72 14.86 11.19
N ASP A 17 5.46 16.04 11.71
CA ASP A 17 6.46 16.86 12.38
C ASP A 17 6.91 16.21 13.69
N ALA A 18 8.17 16.48 14.08
CA ALA A 18 8.82 15.79 15.19
C ALA A 18 8.05 15.96 16.52
N GLU A 19 7.44 17.12 16.72
CA GLU A 19 6.67 17.44 17.93
C GLU A 19 5.41 16.59 18.08
N LEU A 20 4.82 16.14 16.96
CA LEU A 20 3.62 15.32 16.95
C LEU A 20 3.90 13.82 16.79
N ASP A 21 5.15 13.45 16.48
CA ASP A 21 5.50 12.07 16.07
C ASP A 21 5.14 11.02 17.13
N ALA A 22 5.44 11.30 18.39
CA ALA A 22 5.13 10.37 19.48
C ALA A 22 3.62 10.19 19.68
N ASP A 23 2.86 11.29 19.72
CA ASP A 23 1.40 11.27 19.90
C ASP A 23 0.69 10.64 18.69
N PHE A 24 1.17 10.91 17.48
CA PHE A 24 0.70 10.29 16.25
C PHE A 24 0.90 8.76 16.26
N ASN A 25 2.06 8.28 16.67
CA ASN A 25 2.33 6.85 16.72
C ASN A 25 1.51 6.15 17.81
N ALA A 26 1.35 6.76 18.99
CA ALA A 26 0.51 6.25 20.05
C ALA A 26 -0.96 6.17 19.59
N TRP A 27 -1.51 7.26 19.02
CA TRP A 27 -2.87 7.30 18.50
C TRP A 27 -3.14 6.18 17.49
N TYR A 28 -2.24 5.99 16.53
CA TYR A 28 -2.41 4.92 15.54
C TYR A 28 -2.41 3.53 16.16
N ASN A 29 -1.50 3.29 17.13
CA ASN A 29 -1.29 1.97 17.70
C ASN A 29 -2.36 1.60 18.73
N ASP A 30 -2.81 2.58 19.51
CA ASP A 30 -3.63 2.34 20.69
C ASP A 30 -5.13 2.58 20.43
N GLU A 31 -5.47 3.36 19.38
CA GLU A 31 -6.86 3.69 19.02
C GLU A 31 -7.15 3.36 17.57
N HIS A 32 -6.57 4.11 16.62
CA HIS A 32 -7.09 4.23 15.26
C HIS A 32 -7.10 2.93 14.46
N VAL A 33 -6.05 2.10 14.56
CA VAL A 33 -6.02 0.81 13.86
C VAL A 33 -7.06 -0.15 14.41
N GLY A 34 -7.22 -0.18 15.74
CA GLY A 34 -8.24 -1.01 16.40
C GLY A 34 -9.66 -0.62 16.00
N ASP A 35 -9.93 0.69 15.98
CA ASP A 35 -11.23 1.22 15.56
C ASP A 35 -11.58 0.78 14.14
N LEU A 36 -10.66 0.98 13.18
CA LEU A 36 -10.89 0.62 11.79
C LEU A 36 -11.09 -0.89 11.61
N LEU A 37 -10.32 -1.72 12.30
CA LEU A 37 -10.47 -3.18 12.25
C LEU A 37 -11.76 -3.70 12.89
N SER A 38 -12.48 -2.87 13.65
CA SER A 38 -13.79 -3.23 14.21
C SER A 38 -14.93 -3.13 13.19
N PHE A 39 -14.73 -2.44 12.06
CA PHE A 39 -15.77 -2.23 11.07
C PHE A 39 -15.90 -3.39 10.09
N PRO A 40 -17.13 -3.71 9.64
CA PRO A 40 -17.35 -4.71 8.63
C PRO A 40 -16.53 -4.47 7.35
N GLY A 41 -15.92 -5.53 6.83
CA GLY A 41 -15.14 -5.47 5.61
C GLY A 41 -13.70 -4.96 5.76
N PHE A 42 -13.26 -4.55 6.96
CA PHE A 42 -11.85 -4.31 7.28
C PHE A 42 -11.23 -5.62 7.77
N LEU A 43 -10.36 -6.21 6.97
CA LEU A 43 -9.85 -7.58 7.19
C LEU A 43 -8.53 -7.61 7.94
N ASN A 44 -7.66 -6.63 7.69
CA ASN A 44 -6.31 -6.57 8.26
C ASN A 44 -5.74 -5.16 8.15
N ALA A 45 -4.71 -4.88 8.94
CA ALA A 45 -4.01 -3.61 8.89
C ALA A 45 -2.53 -3.76 9.22
N ALA A 46 -1.72 -2.86 8.66
CA ALA A 46 -0.35 -2.68 9.08
C ALA A 46 0.08 -1.22 8.93
N ARG A 47 0.98 -0.82 9.80
CA ARG A 47 1.70 0.44 9.70
C ARG A 47 3.14 0.17 9.27
N TYR A 48 3.65 1.07 8.46
CA TYR A 48 4.98 0.96 7.90
C TYR A 48 5.72 2.29 8.04
N GLN A 49 7.04 2.20 8.12
CA GLN A 49 7.96 3.35 8.09
C GLN A 49 8.87 3.23 6.87
N ALA A 50 9.04 4.33 6.15
CA ALA A 50 9.90 4.38 4.97
C ALA A 50 11.38 4.18 5.36
N LEU A 51 12.04 3.31 4.62
CA LEU A 51 13.49 3.11 4.60
C LEU A 51 14.10 3.86 3.40
N LYS A 52 13.32 3.98 2.33
CA LYS A 52 13.71 4.67 1.10
C LYS A 52 12.46 5.26 0.45
N GLY A 53 12.61 6.44 -0.16
CA GLY A 53 11.48 7.17 -0.71
C GLY A 53 10.62 7.77 0.40
N GLY A 54 9.34 7.88 0.16
CA GLY A 54 8.42 8.47 1.14
C GLY A 54 6.98 8.53 0.64
N PRO A 55 6.09 9.13 1.44
CA PRO A 55 6.24 9.73 2.78
C PRO A 55 6.73 8.77 3.86
N ARG A 56 7.18 9.32 5.00
CA ARG A 56 7.78 8.59 6.11
C ARG A 56 6.89 7.49 6.69
N TYR A 57 5.61 7.74 6.81
CA TYR A 57 4.65 6.78 7.34
C TYR A 57 3.65 6.35 6.30
N LEU A 58 3.31 5.07 6.33
CA LEU A 58 2.27 4.44 5.55
C LEU A 58 1.41 3.57 6.46
N ALA A 59 0.09 3.80 6.44
CA ALA A 59 -0.88 2.86 6.98
C ALA A 59 -1.59 2.16 5.82
N SER A 60 -1.67 0.84 5.88
CA SER A 60 -2.32 0.00 4.87
C SER A 60 -3.39 -0.86 5.52
N TYR A 61 -4.60 -0.82 4.97
CA TYR A 61 -5.75 -1.60 5.42
C TYR A 61 -6.23 -2.48 4.27
N GLU A 62 -6.29 -3.78 4.53
CA GLU A 62 -6.92 -4.75 3.62
C GLU A 62 -8.43 -4.66 3.79
N LEU A 63 -9.12 -4.48 2.69
CA LEU A 63 -10.57 -4.39 2.64
C LEU A 63 -11.12 -5.56 1.83
N GLU A 64 -12.25 -6.12 2.26
CA GLU A 64 -13.00 -7.11 1.49
C GLU A 64 -13.29 -6.57 0.08
N SER A 65 -13.82 -5.36 0.03
CA SER A 65 -14.00 -4.55 -1.18
C SER A 65 -13.99 -3.07 -0.81
N VAL A 66 -14.02 -2.19 -1.80
CA VAL A 66 -14.15 -0.74 -1.58
C VAL A 66 -15.46 -0.36 -0.87
N ASP A 67 -16.46 -1.22 -0.92
CA ASP A 67 -17.75 -0.97 -0.27
C ASP A 67 -17.68 -1.01 1.27
N ALA A 68 -16.63 -1.60 1.85
CA ALA A 68 -16.35 -1.50 3.29
C ALA A 68 -16.32 -0.04 3.78
N LEU A 69 -15.87 0.89 2.92
CA LEU A 69 -15.80 2.32 3.23
C LEU A 69 -17.15 3.05 3.10
N LYS A 70 -18.20 2.33 2.73
CA LYS A 70 -19.57 2.86 2.62
C LYS A 70 -20.48 2.36 3.77
N SER A 71 -19.95 1.50 4.65
CA SER A 71 -20.71 1.01 5.81
C SER A 71 -21.12 2.18 6.70
N GLU A 72 -22.30 2.09 7.32
CA GLU A 72 -22.84 3.17 8.17
C GLU A 72 -21.93 3.39 9.39
N GLU A 73 -21.34 2.32 9.93
CA GLU A 73 -20.42 2.36 11.06
C GLU A 73 -19.16 3.17 10.71
N TYR A 74 -18.53 2.90 9.56
CA TYR A 74 -17.36 3.64 9.09
C TYR A 74 -17.71 5.10 8.79
N LEU A 75 -18.83 5.36 8.12
CA LEU A 75 -19.27 6.72 7.82
C LEU A 75 -19.59 7.51 9.10
N ASN A 76 -20.20 6.86 10.09
CA ASN A 76 -20.46 7.48 11.39
C ASN A 76 -19.17 7.81 12.14
N PHE A 77 -18.21 6.88 12.15
CA PHE A 77 -16.86 7.11 12.70
C PHE A 77 -16.19 8.33 12.06
N ARG A 78 -16.26 8.47 10.74
CA ARG A 78 -15.69 9.63 10.06
C ARG A 78 -16.38 10.95 10.37
N ARG A 79 -17.71 10.93 10.60
CA ARG A 79 -18.49 12.12 10.97
C ARG A 79 -18.28 12.55 12.43
N ASN A 80 -17.98 11.60 13.28
CA ASN A 80 -17.84 11.79 14.73
C ASN A 80 -16.46 11.29 15.22
N PRO A 81 -15.36 11.94 14.81
CA PRO A 81 -14.03 11.51 15.23
C PRO A 81 -13.82 11.73 16.73
N SER A 82 -13.04 10.84 17.36
CA SER A 82 -12.62 10.97 18.76
C SER A 82 -11.86 12.28 19.00
N GLU A 83 -11.76 12.72 20.25
CA GLU A 83 -10.94 13.88 20.61
C GLU A 83 -9.48 13.69 20.21
N TRP A 84 -8.96 12.45 20.33
CA TRP A 84 -7.58 12.15 19.92
C TRP A 84 -7.43 12.26 18.40
N THR A 85 -8.35 11.68 17.62
CA THR A 85 -8.37 11.82 16.16
C THR A 85 -8.44 13.28 15.73
N GLN A 86 -9.26 14.10 16.40
CA GLN A 86 -9.35 15.55 16.14
C GLN A 86 -8.03 16.27 16.47
N ARG A 87 -7.37 15.90 17.57
CA ARG A 87 -6.09 16.47 17.99
C ARG A 87 -4.97 16.15 17.00
N ILE A 88 -4.89 14.90 16.52
CA ILE A 88 -3.90 14.47 15.54
C ILE A 88 -4.17 15.07 14.16
N SER A 89 -5.40 14.99 13.67
CA SER A 89 -5.85 15.61 12.42
C SER A 89 -4.87 15.47 11.24
N ILE A 90 -4.49 14.22 10.90
CA ILE A 90 -3.43 13.93 9.92
C ILE A 90 -3.66 14.55 8.54
N SER A 91 -4.91 14.74 8.13
CA SER A 91 -5.25 15.35 6.84
C SER A 91 -4.95 16.86 6.79
N THR A 92 -4.81 17.51 7.92
CA THR A 92 -4.55 18.96 8.02
C THR A 92 -3.18 19.29 8.61
N LYS A 93 -2.68 18.47 9.53
CA LYS A 93 -1.37 18.66 10.19
C LYS A 93 -0.27 17.81 9.56
N GLY A 94 -0.62 16.77 8.81
CA GLY A 94 0.34 15.95 8.08
C GLY A 94 0.83 16.66 6.82
N ARG A 95 2.11 16.49 6.52
CA ARG A 95 2.70 16.93 5.25
C ARG A 95 2.73 15.76 4.27
N ASN A 96 2.72 16.05 2.98
CA ASN A 96 2.73 15.05 1.91
C ASN A 96 1.63 13.99 2.10
N TYR A 97 0.50 14.40 2.69
CA TYR A 97 -0.63 13.52 2.95
C TYR A 97 -1.24 13.05 1.64
N SER A 98 -1.42 11.75 1.52
CA SER A 98 -2.11 11.11 0.40
C SER A 98 -2.94 9.95 0.91
N ARG A 99 -4.21 9.89 0.53
CA ARG A 99 -5.12 8.81 0.84
C ARG A 99 -5.59 8.19 -0.47
N LEU A 100 -5.33 6.90 -0.64
CA LEU A 100 -5.75 6.14 -1.81
C LEU A 100 -6.70 5.03 -1.39
N VAL A 101 -7.81 4.94 -2.11
CA VAL A 101 -8.71 3.78 -2.09
C VAL A 101 -8.55 3.07 -3.43
N CYS A 102 -8.19 1.81 -3.38
CA CYS A 102 -7.77 1.10 -4.56
C CYS A 102 -8.48 -0.25 -4.70
N THR A 103 -8.88 -0.59 -5.91
CA THR A 103 -9.35 -1.94 -6.28
C THR A 103 -8.22 -2.73 -6.90
N GLN A 104 -8.07 -4.00 -6.50
CA GLN A 104 -7.08 -4.91 -7.06
C GLN A 104 -7.38 -5.19 -8.53
N ILE A 105 -6.33 -5.13 -9.37
CA ILE A 105 -6.39 -5.45 -10.79
C ILE A 105 -5.49 -6.64 -11.15
N TYR A 106 -4.53 -6.98 -10.28
CA TYR A 106 -3.66 -8.16 -10.43
C TYR A 106 -3.23 -8.70 -9.06
N PRO A 107 -3.23 -10.04 -8.84
CA PRO A 107 -3.92 -11.01 -9.72
C PRO A 107 -5.42 -10.72 -9.76
N LYS A 108 -6.12 -11.23 -10.78
CA LYS A 108 -7.58 -11.01 -10.89
C LYS A 108 -8.34 -11.70 -9.77
N GLU A 109 -7.82 -12.84 -9.32
CA GLU A 109 -8.37 -13.62 -8.21
C GLU A 109 -7.22 -13.97 -7.25
N ASN A 110 -7.47 -13.84 -5.96
CA ASN A 110 -6.53 -14.27 -4.94
C ASN A 110 -6.72 -15.77 -4.67
N ASP A 111 -5.63 -16.50 -4.64
CA ASP A 111 -5.65 -17.89 -4.17
C ASP A 111 -5.68 -17.98 -2.64
N SER A 112 -5.86 -19.18 -2.11
CA SER A 112 -5.94 -19.42 -0.66
C SER A 112 -4.66 -19.04 0.08
N HIS A 113 -3.51 -19.07 -0.60
CA HIS A 113 -2.24 -18.69 -0.02
C HIS A 113 -2.18 -17.15 0.18
N VAL A 114 -2.62 -16.38 -0.80
CA VAL A 114 -2.72 -14.93 -0.68
C VAL A 114 -3.74 -14.53 0.39
N LEU A 115 -4.96 -15.10 0.34
CA LEU A 115 -6.05 -14.77 1.26
C LEU A 115 -5.69 -15.03 2.74
N GLY A 116 -4.98 -16.12 3.01
CA GLY A 116 -4.58 -16.50 4.38
C GLY A 116 -3.35 -15.76 4.91
N ARG A 117 -2.62 -15.05 4.05
CA ARG A 117 -1.37 -14.38 4.43
C ARG A 117 -1.62 -13.10 5.22
N GLY A 118 -0.87 -12.92 6.28
CA GLY A 118 -0.81 -11.66 7.02
C GLY A 118 -0.11 -10.54 6.25
N MET A 119 -0.03 -9.37 6.86
CA MET A 119 0.70 -8.22 6.31
C MET A 119 2.21 -8.51 6.29
N ALA A 120 2.86 -8.24 5.15
CA ALA A 120 4.27 -8.53 4.96
C ALA A 120 5.19 -7.73 5.91
N PRO A 121 6.35 -8.27 6.31
CA PRO A 121 7.32 -7.54 7.15
C PRO A 121 7.89 -6.31 6.48
N ALA A 122 8.02 -6.34 5.16
CA ALA A 122 8.45 -5.20 4.34
C ALA A 122 7.72 -5.18 3.01
N ILE A 123 7.56 -3.98 2.46
CA ILE A 123 6.92 -3.77 1.16
C ILE A 123 7.65 -2.71 0.34
N GLN A 124 7.56 -2.84 -0.98
CA GLN A 124 7.86 -1.73 -1.89
C GLN A 124 6.56 -1.31 -2.58
N VAL A 125 6.30 -0.01 -2.56
CA VAL A 125 5.10 0.57 -3.17
C VAL A 125 5.50 1.49 -4.31
N GLY A 126 5.17 1.06 -5.53
CA GLY A 126 5.25 1.89 -6.72
C GLY A 126 3.91 2.59 -6.95
N ARG A 127 3.94 3.92 -7.10
CA ARG A 127 2.76 4.75 -7.40
C ARG A 127 3.00 5.52 -8.69
N MET A 128 2.11 5.38 -9.67
CA MET A 128 2.35 5.86 -11.02
C MET A 128 1.10 6.39 -11.71
N ASP A 129 1.26 7.46 -12.47
CA ASP A 129 0.31 7.90 -13.48
C ASP A 129 0.76 7.48 -14.86
N VAL A 130 -0.20 7.06 -15.66
CA VAL A 130 0.04 6.55 -17.01
C VAL A 130 -0.97 7.21 -17.96
N PRO A 131 -0.49 7.88 -19.04
CA PRO A 131 -1.35 8.41 -20.07
C PRO A 131 -2.22 7.33 -20.73
N ALA A 132 -3.44 7.70 -21.12
CA ALA A 132 -4.42 6.77 -21.68
C ALA A 132 -3.90 6.04 -22.93
N GLU A 133 -3.07 6.69 -23.73
CA GLU A 133 -2.54 6.17 -24.99
C GLU A 133 -1.64 4.95 -24.81
N ILE A 134 -0.97 4.85 -23.66
CA ILE A 134 -0.04 3.75 -23.35
C ILE A 134 -0.56 2.82 -22.27
N GLU A 135 -1.71 3.09 -21.71
CA GLU A 135 -2.26 2.41 -20.54
C GLU A 135 -2.45 0.90 -20.77
N ALA A 136 -2.94 0.51 -21.94
CA ALA A 136 -3.13 -0.90 -22.30
C ALA A 136 -1.79 -1.65 -22.31
N LYS A 137 -0.76 -1.10 -22.96
CA LYS A 137 0.59 -1.69 -22.98
C LYS A 137 1.24 -1.72 -21.60
N TYR A 138 1.03 -0.66 -20.80
CA TYR A 138 1.51 -0.60 -19.43
C TYR A 138 0.93 -1.76 -18.59
N ASN A 139 -0.38 -1.97 -18.64
CA ASN A 139 -1.02 -3.05 -17.91
C ASN A 139 -0.58 -4.42 -18.41
N GLU A 140 -0.52 -4.62 -19.72
CA GLU A 140 -0.03 -5.86 -20.34
C GLU A 140 1.39 -6.20 -19.88
N TYR A 141 2.32 -5.24 -19.94
CA TYR A 141 3.70 -5.45 -19.53
C TYR A 141 3.82 -5.82 -18.05
N TYR A 142 3.10 -5.11 -17.19
CA TYR A 142 3.09 -5.42 -15.76
C TYR A 142 2.53 -6.82 -15.48
N ASP A 143 1.41 -7.17 -16.08
CA ASP A 143 0.70 -8.41 -15.79
C ASP A 143 1.40 -9.65 -16.37
N THR A 144 2.07 -9.51 -17.53
CA THR A 144 2.66 -10.65 -18.24
C THR A 144 4.18 -10.76 -18.12
N VAL A 145 4.88 -9.67 -17.83
CA VAL A 145 6.35 -9.64 -17.80
C VAL A 145 6.87 -9.24 -16.43
N ARG A 146 6.57 -8.02 -15.97
CA ARG A 146 7.22 -7.46 -14.79
C ARG A 146 6.82 -8.15 -13.49
N THR A 147 5.53 -8.29 -13.26
CA THR A 147 4.99 -8.87 -12.02
C THR A 147 5.38 -10.34 -11.86
N PRO A 148 5.19 -11.22 -12.87
CA PRO A 148 5.65 -12.60 -12.77
C PRO A 148 7.15 -12.73 -12.52
N ALA A 149 7.98 -12.00 -13.28
CA ALA A 149 9.43 -12.07 -13.13
C ALA A 149 9.94 -11.56 -11.76
N ASN A 150 9.28 -10.56 -11.18
CA ASN A 150 9.65 -10.07 -9.86
C ASN A 150 9.20 -11.02 -8.74
N LEU A 151 8.08 -11.73 -8.94
CA LEU A 151 7.58 -12.71 -7.98
C LEU A 151 8.53 -13.93 -7.84
N GLU A 152 9.30 -14.25 -8.89
CA GLU A 152 10.30 -15.34 -8.87
C GLU A 152 11.59 -14.97 -8.12
N LEU A 153 11.78 -13.70 -7.78
CA LEU A 153 12.99 -13.26 -7.09
C LEU A 153 13.04 -13.72 -5.64
N PRO A 154 14.21 -14.17 -5.15
CA PRO A 154 14.38 -14.57 -3.77
C PRO A 154 13.92 -13.51 -2.78
N GLY A 155 13.07 -13.89 -1.84
CA GLY A 155 12.52 -13.01 -0.80
C GLY A 155 11.32 -12.16 -1.24
N CYS A 156 10.92 -12.18 -2.51
CA CYS A 156 9.65 -11.61 -2.96
C CYS A 156 8.53 -12.63 -2.70
N ILE A 157 7.66 -12.35 -1.76
CA ILE A 157 6.62 -13.29 -1.32
C ILE A 157 5.23 -12.96 -1.88
N GLY A 158 5.08 -11.83 -2.54
CA GLY A 158 3.81 -11.42 -3.15
C GLY A 158 3.95 -10.17 -3.98
N VAL A 159 3.11 -10.08 -5.02
CA VAL A 159 2.95 -8.86 -5.81
C VAL A 159 1.47 -8.69 -6.10
N ARG A 160 0.95 -7.48 -5.82
CA ARG A 160 -0.42 -7.12 -6.19
C ARG A 160 -0.43 -5.73 -6.82
N ARG A 161 -1.28 -5.57 -7.82
CA ARG A 161 -1.48 -4.30 -8.51
C ARG A 161 -2.89 -3.79 -8.28
N TYR A 162 -2.99 -2.49 -8.24
CA TYR A 162 -4.23 -1.80 -7.90
C TYR A 162 -4.47 -0.60 -8.81
N HIS A 163 -5.75 -0.31 -9.02
CA HIS A 163 -6.25 0.89 -9.63
C HIS A 163 -6.92 1.75 -8.57
N ALA A 164 -6.54 3.00 -8.45
CA ALA A 164 -7.15 3.94 -7.51
C ALA A 164 -8.56 4.32 -7.98
N VAL A 165 -9.53 4.15 -7.09
CA VAL A 165 -10.91 4.64 -7.26
C VAL A 165 -11.12 5.95 -6.52
N GLU A 166 -10.20 6.29 -5.59
CA GLU A 166 -10.13 7.56 -4.89
C GLU A 166 -8.66 7.90 -4.63
N GLY A 167 -8.26 9.14 -4.89
CA GLY A 167 -6.90 9.65 -4.74
C GLY A 167 -6.01 9.41 -5.96
N ASP A 168 -4.80 9.94 -5.90
CA ASP A 168 -3.80 9.89 -6.96
C ASP A 168 -2.47 9.34 -6.44
N PRO A 169 -1.62 8.75 -7.30
CA PRO A 169 -1.81 8.48 -8.74
C PRO A 169 -2.67 7.24 -9.02
N LYS A 170 -3.05 7.08 -10.28
CA LYS A 170 -4.01 6.08 -10.79
C LYS A 170 -3.62 4.64 -10.52
N TYR A 171 -2.33 4.30 -10.61
CA TYR A 171 -1.84 2.93 -10.44
C TYR A 171 -0.94 2.78 -9.23
N MET A 172 -1.12 1.66 -8.55
CA MET A 172 -0.26 1.26 -7.44
C MET A 172 0.14 -0.20 -7.60
N THR A 173 1.43 -0.49 -7.40
CA THR A 173 1.97 -1.84 -7.32
C THR A 173 2.60 -2.05 -5.95
N VAL A 174 2.20 -3.09 -5.25
CA VAL A 174 2.73 -3.47 -3.94
C VAL A 174 3.48 -4.78 -4.08
N TYR A 175 4.78 -4.74 -3.86
CA TYR A 175 5.65 -5.90 -3.69
C TYR A 175 5.78 -6.21 -2.21
N GLU A 176 5.54 -7.44 -1.82
CA GLU A 176 5.64 -7.95 -0.46
C GLU A 176 6.94 -8.74 -0.30
N PHE A 177 7.69 -8.48 0.78
CA PHE A 177 8.99 -9.08 1.00
C PHE A 177 9.08 -9.81 2.34
N GLU A 178 9.89 -10.87 2.39
CA GLU A 178 10.23 -11.58 3.63
C GLU A 178 10.95 -10.70 4.64
N HIS A 179 11.76 -9.74 4.15
CA HIS A 179 12.49 -8.77 4.97
C HIS A 179 12.88 -7.52 4.16
N GLU A 180 13.25 -6.48 4.86
CA GLU A 180 13.50 -5.13 4.33
C GLU A 180 14.72 -5.01 3.40
N ASN A 181 15.63 -5.99 3.40
CA ASN A 181 16.84 -5.96 2.58
C ASN A 181 16.64 -6.55 1.17
N VAL A 182 15.49 -7.16 0.86
CA VAL A 182 15.23 -7.74 -0.47
C VAL A 182 15.42 -6.73 -1.59
N PRO A 183 14.91 -5.47 -1.50
CA PRO A 183 15.15 -4.46 -2.55
C PRO A 183 16.62 -4.06 -2.72
N GLU A 184 17.48 -4.36 -1.76
CA GLU A 184 18.92 -4.11 -1.82
C GLU A 184 19.72 -5.32 -2.34
N SER A 185 19.09 -6.48 -2.54
CA SER A 185 19.72 -7.67 -3.07
C SER A 185 20.22 -7.47 -4.51
N ILE A 186 21.26 -8.23 -4.88
CA ILE A 186 21.83 -8.21 -6.24
C ILE A 186 20.74 -8.58 -7.25
N ALA A 187 20.00 -9.67 -6.98
CA ALA A 187 18.94 -10.15 -7.88
C ALA A 187 17.86 -9.08 -8.15
N TRP A 188 17.40 -8.37 -7.12
CA TRP A 188 16.42 -7.31 -7.27
C TRP A 188 16.95 -6.12 -8.08
N LYS A 189 18.20 -5.71 -7.81
CA LYS A 189 18.84 -4.59 -8.51
C LYS A 189 19.09 -4.91 -9.97
N GLU A 190 19.62 -6.10 -10.28
CA GLU A 190 19.85 -6.55 -11.66
C GLU A 190 18.53 -6.64 -12.43
N ARG A 191 17.48 -7.22 -11.83
CA ARG A 191 16.14 -7.28 -12.44
C ARG A 191 15.57 -5.88 -12.71
N SER A 192 15.73 -4.96 -11.75
CA SER A 192 15.26 -3.58 -11.90
C SER A 192 16.03 -2.82 -12.99
N ALA A 193 17.32 -3.07 -13.13
CA ALA A 193 18.16 -2.47 -14.17
C ALA A 193 17.87 -3.04 -15.58
N ALA A 194 17.51 -4.33 -15.64
CA ALA A 194 17.17 -5.01 -16.89
C ALA A 194 15.70 -4.83 -17.31
N ASP A 195 14.94 -3.98 -16.61
CA ASP A 195 13.54 -3.76 -16.90
C ASP A 195 13.33 -2.99 -18.20
N GLY A 196 12.86 -3.69 -19.22
CA GLY A 196 12.61 -3.14 -20.56
C GLY A 196 11.29 -2.37 -20.72
N MET A 197 10.62 -2.02 -19.61
CA MET A 197 9.29 -1.39 -19.63
C MET A 197 9.27 -0.11 -20.47
N HIS A 198 10.30 0.71 -20.36
CA HIS A 198 10.36 2.00 -21.07
C HIS A 198 10.38 1.82 -22.59
N GLU A 199 11.12 0.82 -23.07
CA GLU A 199 11.21 0.48 -24.49
C GLU A 199 9.91 -0.15 -24.98
N TYR A 200 9.34 -1.08 -24.19
CA TYR A 200 8.10 -1.78 -24.53
C TYR A 200 6.91 -0.82 -24.65
N ILE A 201 6.74 0.04 -23.67
CA ILE A 201 5.60 0.97 -23.63
C ILE A 201 5.75 2.07 -24.67
N GLY A 202 6.99 2.53 -24.92
CA GLY A 202 7.28 3.56 -25.90
C GLY A 202 6.72 4.94 -25.56
N GLY A 203 6.43 5.19 -24.28
CA GLY A 203 5.80 6.40 -23.82
C GLY A 203 6.30 6.89 -22.47
N ARG A 204 5.83 8.06 -22.08
CA ARG A 204 6.16 8.68 -20.79
C ARG A 204 5.13 8.30 -19.75
N TYR A 205 5.60 7.88 -18.59
CA TYR A 205 4.80 7.66 -17.39
C TYR A 205 5.51 8.33 -16.20
N GLY A 206 4.74 8.68 -15.18
CA GLY A 206 5.24 9.43 -14.03
C GLY A 206 5.13 8.66 -12.73
N HIS A 207 6.21 8.65 -11.95
CA HIS A 207 6.15 8.25 -10.55
C HIS A 207 5.68 9.41 -9.68
N ALA A 208 4.84 9.12 -8.69
CA ALA A 208 4.54 10.08 -7.64
C ALA A 208 5.80 10.42 -6.83
N PRO A 209 5.88 11.59 -6.21
CA PRO A 209 6.99 11.95 -5.34
C PRO A 209 7.26 10.88 -4.28
N GLY A 210 8.54 10.52 -4.10
CA GLY A 210 8.97 9.46 -3.18
C GLY A 210 8.64 8.03 -3.61
N SER A 211 8.17 7.81 -4.84
CA SER A 211 7.89 6.50 -5.41
C SER A 211 9.02 6.04 -6.35
N PRO A 212 9.36 4.73 -6.37
CA PRO A 212 8.90 3.71 -5.43
C PRO A 212 9.47 3.90 -4.03
N GLY A 213 8.62 3.72 -3.03
CA GLY A 213 9.03 3.73 -1.63
C GLY A 213 9.24 2.32 -1.08
N VAL A 214 10.26 2.12 -0.26
CA VAL A 214 10.53 0.87 0.47
C VAL A 214 10.21 1.11 1.95
N TYR A 215 9.41 0.24 2.53
CA TYR A 215 8.85 0.42 3.86
C TYR A 215 9.03 -0.83 4.71
N ARG A 216 9.41 -0.64 5.98
CA ARG A 216 9.43 -1.68 7.01
C ARG A 216 8.18 -1.58 7.86
N ARG A 217 7.56 -2.73 8.17
CA ARG A 217 6.42 -2.77 9.07
C ARG A 217 6.81 -2.39 10.50
N ILE A 218 6.00 -1.53 11.11
CA ILE A 218 6.15 -1.10 12.51
C ILE A 218 4.96 -1.49 13.39
N LEU A 219 3.79 -1.82 12.78
CA LEU A 219 2.63 -2.38 13.47
C LEU A 219 1.89 -3.36 12.53
N PRO A 220 1.43 -4.54 13.00
CA PRO A 220 1.78 -5.13 14.30
C PRO A 220 3.28 -5.38 14.39
N ALA A 221 3.84 -5.19 15.58
CA ALA A 221 5.28 -5.34 15.81
C ALA A 221 5.76 -6.81 15.68
N ARG A 222 4.82 -7.76 15.75
CA ARG A 222 5.10 -9.20 15.62
C ARG A 222 4.23 -9.82 14.52
N VAL A 223 4.81 -10.77 13.80
CA VAL A 223 4.06 -11.67 12.90
C VAL A 223 3.40 -12.73 13.80
N PHE A 224 2.08 -12.80 13.74
CA PHE A 224 1.36 -13.92 14.34
C PHE A 224 1.09 -14.98 13.26
#